data_cee0b82daacb0ad49d82fb48b205271c
#
_entry.id   cee0b82daacb0ad49d82fb48b205271c
#
_cell.length_a   1.000
_cell.length_b   1.000
_cell.length_c   1.000
_cell.angle_alpha   90.00
_cell.angle_beta   90.00
_cell.angle_gamma   90.00
#
_symmetry.space_group_name_H-M   'P 1'
#
loop_
_entity.id
_entity.type
_entity.pdbx_description
1 polymer ?
#
loop_
_entity_poly.entity_id
_entity_poly.type
_entity_poly.pdbx_seq_one_letter_code
_entity_poly.pdbx_strand_id
1 'polypeptide(L)'
;MLDIKITRTTSPKEKPQDETKLGFGKKFTDHMFVMDYTEGKGWYNPRVVPYAPFELDPATVVFHYAQEIFEGMKAYRTADDTIQLFRPDCNAKRMQDSADRLCIPKIPVEDYIQAVETLVDVERDWVPHAD
;
A
#
# COMPACT_ATOMS: atom_id res chain seq x y z
N MET A 1 -5.34 7.52 14.85
CA MET A 1 -5.58 6.13 14.36
C MET A 1 -6.68 6.21 13.32
N LEU A 2 -6.45 5.67 12.13
CA LEU A 2 -7.40 5.65 11.02
C LEU A 2 -8.55 4.67 11.30
N ASP A 3 -9.78 5.05 10.92
CA ASP A 3 -10.93 4.13 10.86
C ASP A 3 -10.96 3.51 9.44
N ILE A 4 -10.24 2.41 9.26
CA ILE A 4 -10.03 1.78 7.94
C ILE A 4 -11.18 0.84 7.63
N LYS A 5 -11.95 1.17 6.60
CA LYS A 5 -13.01 0.30 6.09
C LYS A 5 -12.42 -0.80 5.21
N ILE A 6 -12.74 -2.06 5.51
CA ILE A 6 -12.27 -3.22 4.74
C ILE A 6 -13.42 -3.82 3.93
N THR A 7 -13.24 -3.87 2.61
CA THR A 7 -14.15 -4.56 1.68
C THR A 7 -13.37 -5.66 0.97
N ARG A 8 -13.66 -6.92 1.30
CA ARG A 8 -12.96 -8.06 0.70
C ARG A 8 -13.50 -8.37 -0.70
N THR A 9 -12.61 -8.86 -1.56
CA THR A 9 -13.00 -9.34 -2.89
C THR A 9 -13.90 -10.58 -2.78
N THR A 10 -14.85 -10.69 -3.70
CA THR A 10 -15.65 -11.90 -3.88
C THR A 10 -15.08 -12.82 -4.95
N SER A 11 -14.00 -12.40 -5.62
CA SER A 11 -13.35 -13.14 -6.70
C SER A 11 -11.82 -13.13 -6.50
N PRO A 12 -11.30 -13.88 -5.50
CA PRO A 12 -9.88 -13.92 -5.22
C PRO A 12 -9.12 -14.50 -6.42
N LYS A 13 -7.92 -13.95 -6.66
CA LYS A 13 -7.00 -14.42 -7.69
C LYS A 13 -6.36 -15.74 -7.29
N GLU A 14 -5.95 -16.52 -8.28
CA GLU A 14 -5.11 -17.68 -8.05
C GLU A 14 -3.72 -17.22 -7.57
N LYS A 15 -3.26 -17.78 -6.44
CA LYS A 15 -1.93 -17.48 -5.90
C LYS A 15 -0.83 -18.13 -6.74
N PRO A 16 0.36 -17.52 -6.82
CA PRO A 16 1.50 -18.12 -7.50
C PRO A 16 1.84 -19.50 -6.91
N GLN A 17 1.97 -20.51 -7.77
CA GLN A 17 2.38 -21.85 -7.35
C GLN A 17 3.88 -21.93 -7.03
N ASP A 18 4.69 -21.06 -7.64
CA ASP A 18 6.14 -20.99 -7.44
C ASP A 18 6.50 -19.59 -6.93
N GLU A 19 6.71 -19.48 -5.63
CA GLU A 19 7.04 -18.23 -4.95
C GLU A 19 8.44 -17.72 -5.32
N THR A 20 9.31 -18.56 -5.87
CA THR A 20 10.67 -18.17 -6.31
C THR A 20 10.65 -17.39 -7.63
N LYS A 21 9.53 -17.40 -8.36
CA LYS A 21 9.39 -16.78 -9.69
C LYS A 21 8.38 -15.62 -9.73
N LEU A 22 8.23 -14.90 -8.64
CA LEU A 22 7.27 -13.79 -8.57
C LEU A 22 7.61 -12.64 -9.53
N GLY A 23 8.89 -12.37 -9.75
CA GLY A 23 9.37 -11.24 -10.53
C GLY A 23 9.10 -9.90 -9.82
N PHE A 24 9.49 -8.80 -10.45
CA PHE A 24 9.25 -7.46 -9.91
C PHE A 24 8.08 -6.79 -10.67
N GLY A 25 7.07 -6.31 -9.93
CA GLY A 25 5.93 -5.57 -10.50
C GLY A 25 5.01 -6.38 -11.43
N LYS A 26 5.04 -7.72 -11.36
CA LYS A 26 4.24 -8.60 -12.23
C LYS A 26 3.07 -9.28 -11.53
N LYS A 27 3.15 -9.47 -10.23
CA LYS A 27 2.12 -10.12 -9.43
C LYS A 27 1.56 -9.11 -8.43
N PHE A 28 0.25 -8.98 -8.41
CA PHE A 28 -0.48 -8.10 -7.50
C PHE A 28 -1.46 -8.93 -6.69
N THR A 29 -1.58 -8.62 -5.41
CA THR A 29 -2.49 -9.26 -4.48
C THR A 29 -3.96 -8.92 -4.79
N ASP A 30 -4.88 -9.38 -3.97
CA ASP A 30 -6.32 -9.22 -4.20
C ASP A 30 -6.85 -7.82 -3.86
N HIS A 31 -6.15 -7.10 -2.98
CA HIS A 31 -6.62 -5.82 -2.47
C HIS A 31 -5.57 -4.72 -2.60
N MET A 32 -6.02 -3.49 -2.45
CA MET A 32 -5.19 -2.29 -2.34
C MET A 32 -5.72 -1.40 -1.22
N PHE A 33 -4.82 -0.65 -0.58
CA PHE A 33 -5.20 0.43 0.32
C PHE A 33 -5.35 1.73 -0.46
N VAL A 34 -6.41 2.47 -0.17
CA VAL A 34 -6.68 3.78 -0.77
C VAL A 34 -7.11 4.75 0.31
N MET A 35 -6.60 5.97 0.24
CA MET A 35 -7.00 7.08 1.09
C MET A 35 -7.04 8.36 0.25
N ASP A 36 -8.02 9.18 0.47
CA ASP A 36 -8.25 10.39 -0.31
C ASP A 36 -7.71 11.62 0.44
N TYR A 37 -7.30 12.65 -0.32
CA TYR A 37 -6.91 13.94 0.23
C TYR A 37 -7.67 15.07 -0.46
N THR A 38 -8.11 16.03 0.33
CA THR A 38 -8.67 17.29 -0.18
C THR A 38 -8.10 18.44 0.62
N GLU A 39 -7.67 19.49 -0.05
CA GLU A 39 -7.19 20.70 0.61
C GLU A 39 -8.26 21.27 1.54
N GLY A 40 -7.87 21.68 2.74
CA GLY A 40 -8.78 22.16 3.79
C GLY A 40 -9.47 21.06 4.59
N LYS A 41 -9.54 19.83 4.09
CA LYS A 41 -10.09 18.66 4.81
C LYS A 41 -8.98 17.72 5.34
N GLY A 42 -7.86 17.64 4.62
CA GLY A 42 -6.80 16.68 4.93
C GLY A 42 -7.08 15.28 4.36
N TRP A 43 -6.42 14.27 4.94
CA TRP A 43 -6.59 12.86 4.59
C TRP A 43 -7.88 12.29 5.15
N TYR A 44 -8.63 11.53 4.35
CA TYR A 44 -9.92 10.95 4.74
C TYR A 44 -10.24 9.67 3.96
N ASN A 45 -11.30 8.96 4.38
CA ASN A 45 -11.81 7.77 3.73
C ASN A 45 -10.76 6.66 3.53
N PRO A 46 -9.98 6.31 4.59
CA PRO A 46 -9.02 5.21 4.51
C PRO A 46 -9.76 3.89 4.30
N ARG A 47 -9.35 3.12 3.31
CA ARG A 47 -10.05 1.88 2.97
C ARG A 47 -9.13 0.85 2.34
N VAL A 48 -9.39 -0.43 2.59
CA VAL A 48 -8.87 -1.56 1.83
C VAL A 48 -10.00 -2.06 0.94
N VAL A 49 -9.74 -2.12 -0.36
CA VAL A 49 -10.71 -2.47 -1.39
C VAL A 49 -10.12 -3.47 -2.37
N PRO A 50 -10.94 -4.22 -3.13
CA PRO A 50 -10.43 -5.07 -4.20
C PRO A 50 -9.54 -4.29 -5.18
N TYR A 51 -8.42 -4.90 -5.60
CA TYR A 51 -7.52 -4.32 -6.57
C TYR A 51 -8.23 -4.11 -7.91
N ALA A 52 -8.29 -2.86 -8.34
CA ALA A 52 -8.98 -2.44 -9.56
C ALA A 52 -8.31 -1.20 -10.18
N PRO A 53 -8.58 -0.91 -11.46
CA PRO A 53 -8.18 0.35 -12.08
C PRO A 53 -8.74 1.56 -11.34
N PHE A 54 -7.99 2.67 -11.35
CA PHE A 54 -8.49 3.97 -10.94
C PHE A 54 -9.24 4.64 -12.10
N GLU A 55 -10.36 5.27 -11.78
CA GLU A 55 -11.01 6.22 -12.67
C GLU A 55 -10.51 7.63 -12.31
N LEU A 56 -9.76 8.26 -13.21
CA LEU A 56 -9.10 9.53 -12.99
C LEU A 56 -9.45 10.51 -14.10
N ASP A 57 -9.60 11.79 -13.74
CA ASP A 57 -9.77 12.88 -14.71
C ASP A 57 -8.52 12.97 -15.61
N PRO A 58 -8.66 13.17 -16.93
CA PRO A 58 -7.54 13.33 -17.85
C PRO A 58 -6.60 14.47 -17.48
N ALA A 59 -7.08 15.49 -16.75
CA ALA A 59 -6.27 16.60 -16.26
C ALA A 59 -5.48 16.29 -14.97
N THR A 60 -5.59 15.07 -14.44
CA THR A 60 -4.87 14.67 -13.21
C THR A 60 -3.37 14.90 -13.39
N VAL A 61 -2.76 15.56 -12.40
CA VAL A 61 -1.38 16.07 -12.46
C VAL A 61 -0.35 14.97 -12.69
N VAL A 62 -0.57 13.77 -12.20
CA VAL A 62 0.32 12.62 -12.43
C VAL A 62 0.56 12.36 -13.92
N PHE A 63 -0.43 12.58 -14.80
CA PHE A 63 -0.30 12.34 -16.24
C PHE A 63 0.51 13.40 -16.97
N HIS A 64 0.63 14.62 -16.42
CA HIS A 64 1.21 15.76 -17.12
C HIS A 64 2.52 16.24 -16.49
N TYR A 65 2.64 16.12 -15.17
CA TYR A 65 3.79 16.60 -14.41
C TYR A 65 4.51 15.48 -13.66
N ALA A 66 4.03 14.24 -13.76
CA ALA A 66 4.54 13.10 -12.99
C ALA A 66 4.65 13.44 -11.48
N GLN A 67 3.66 14.17 -10.93
CA GLN A 67 3.62 14.48 -9.51
C GLN A 67 3.16 13.23 -8.75
N GLU A 68 4.11 12.36 -8.49
CA GLU A 68 3.93 11.12 -7.76
C GLU A 68 5.17 10.82 -6.94
N ILE A 69 5.03 10.02 -5.91
CA ILE A 69 6.15 9.50 -5.11
C ILE A 69 6.02 7.99 -4.99
N PHE A 70 7.15 7.34 -4.82
CA PHE A 70 7.25 5.91 -4.62
C PHE A 70 7.93 5.59 -3.29
N GLU A 71 7.41 4.62 -2.58
CA GLU A 71 8.06 4.01 -1.42
C GLU A 71 7.90 2.49 -1.49
N GLY A 72 8.94 1.75 -1.14
CA GLY A 72 8.95 0.30 -1.20
C GLY A 72 9.42 -0.33 0.10
N MET A 73 8.69 -1.34 0.55
CA MET A 73 9.03 -2.16 1.70
C MET A 73 8.60 -3.60 1.45
N LYS A 74 9.06 -4.51 2.29
CA LYS A 74 8.65 -5.92 2.25
C LYS A 74 8.03 -6.35 3.57
N ALA A 75 7.04 -7.21 3.49
CA ALA A 75 6.59 -8.04 4.60
C ALA A 75 7.30 -9.40 4.50
N TYR A 76 7.75 -9.92 5.63
CA TYR A 76 8.48 -11.18 5.71
C TYR A 76 7.69 -12.18 6.54
N ARG A 77 7.54 -13.40 6.03
CA ARG A 77 7.02 -14.51 6.80
C ARG A 77 8.17 -15.24 7.47
N THR A 78 8.10 -15.39 8.78
CA THR A 78 9.11 -16.09 9.57
C THR A 78 8.84 -17.59 9.63
N ALA A 79 9.80 -18.37 10.12
CA ALA A 79 9.68 -19.84 10.22
C ALA A 79 8.55 -20.32 11.15
N ASP A 80 8.11 -19.47 12.10
CA ASP A 80 6.98 -19.71 12.98
C ASP A 80 5.65 -19.14 12.45
N ASP A 81 5.61 -18.82 11.15
CA ASP A 81 4.43 -18.30 10.42
C ASP A 81 3.93 -16.92 10.89
N THR A 82 4.77 -16.17 11.59
CA THR A 82 4.48 -14.75 11.86
C THR A 82 4.89 -13.86 10.69
N ILE A 83 4.20 -12.74 10.52
CA ILE A 83 4.54 -11.75 9.47
C ILE A 83 5.14 -10.52 10.13
N GLN A 84 6.29 -10.10 9.64
CA GLN A 84 7.05 -8.99 10.19
C GLN A 84 7.36 -7.93 9.14
N LEU A 85 7.35 -6.67 9.58
CA LEU A 85 7.82 -5.52 8.84
C LEU A 85 9.15 -5.03 9.45
N PHE A 86 10.12 -4.71 8.60
CA PHE A 86 11.40 -4.19 9.08
C PHE A 86 11.43 -2.67 9.03
N ARG A 87 11.43 -2.03 10.20
CA ARG A 87 11.53 -0.57 10.39
C ARG A 87 10.58 0.25 9.51
N PRO A 88 9.26 -0.02 9.53
CA PRO A 88 8.29 0.68 8.68
C PRO A 88 8.24 2.20 8.95
N ASP A 89 8.63 2.64 10.15
CA ASP A 89 8.77 4.06 10.51
C ASP A 89 9.80 4.79 9.64
N CYS A 90 10.89 4.12 9.26
CA CYS A 90 11.90 4.69 8.38
C CYS A 90 11.37 4.87 6.95
N ASN A 91 10.59 3.91 6.45
CA ASN A 91 9.90 4.03 5.17
C ASN A 91 8.89 5.19 5.17
N ALA A 92 8.10 5.30 6.23
CA ALA A 92 7.14 6.38 6.40
C ALA A 92 7.81 7.77 6.41
N LYS A 93 8.91 7.93 7.13
CA LYS A 93 9.70 9.18 7.17
C LYS A 93 10.29 9.52 5.81
N ARG A 94 10.88 8.55 5.12
CA ARG A 94 11.44 8.75 3.77
C ARG A 94 10.33 9.11 2.76
N MET A 95 9.14 8.53 2.89
CA MET A 95 7.98 8.94 2.10
C MET A 95 7.58 10.39 2.37
N GLN A 96 7.64 10.86 3.63
CA GLN A 96 7.39 12.27 3.96
C GLN A 96 8.44 13.20 3.35
N ASP A 97 9.71 12.81 3.35
CA ASP A 97 10.79 13.59 2.71
C ASP A 97 10.57 13.68 1.20
N SER A 98 10.14 12.60 0.57
CA SER A 98 9.78 12.58 -0.86
C SER A 98 8.56 13.45 -1.16
N ALA A 99 7.55 13.43 -0.29
CA ALA A 99 6.36 14.26 -0.41
C ALA A 99 6.70 15.75 -0.34
N ASP A 100 7.60 16.16 0.57
CA ASP A 100 8.08 17.54 0.66
C ASP A 100 8.72 18.01 -0.66
N ARG A 101 9.53 17.15 -1.29
CA ARG A 101 10.22 17.49 -2.55
C ARG A 101 9.26 17.75 -3.70
N LEU A 102 8.12 17.07 -3.73
CA LEU A 102 7.14 17.18 -4.80
C LEU A 102 5.89 17.96 -4.40
N CYS A 103 5.89 18.63 -3.25
CA CYS A 103 4.75 19.39 -2.73
C CYS A 103 3.47 18.53 -2.63
N ILE A 104 3.63 17.27 -2.23
CA ILE A 104 2.54 16.35 -1.96
C ILE A 104 2.23 16.39 -0.46
N PRO A 105 0.96 16.39 -0.03
CA PRO A 105 0.60 16.34 1.38
C PRO A 105 1.20 15.12 2.09
N LYS A 106 1.86 15.35 3.24
CA LYS A 106 2.45 14.27 4.02
C LYS A 106 1.38 13.40 4.68
N ILE A 107 1.59 12.10 4.66
CA ILE A 107 0.84 11.16 5.48
C ILE A 107 1.54 11.06 6.84
N PRO A 108 0.83 11.16 7.98
CA PRO A 108 1.41 10.91 9.30
C PRO A 108 2.06 9.52 9.38
N VAL A 109 3.18 9.41 10.10
CA VAL A 109 3.97 8.16 10.20
C VAL A 109 3.09 7.02 10.73
N GLU A 110 2.32 7.27 11.77
CA GLU A 110 1.44 6.28 12.40
C GLU A 110 0.33 5.82 11.45
N ASP A 111 -0.21 6.73 10.64
CA ASP A 111 -1.26 6.40 9.65
C ASP A 111 -0.70 5.57 8.50
N TYR A 112 0.53 5.88 8.05
CA TYR A 112 1.24 5.07 7.07
C TYR A 112 1.47 3.63 7.57
N ILE A 113 1.98 3.49 8.80
CA ILE A 113 2.25 2.18 9.41
C ILE A 113 0.94 1.40 9.54
N GLN A 114 -0.12 2.02 10.09
CA GLN A 114 -1.41 1.37 10.25
C GLN A 114 -1.99 0.91 8.90
N ALA A 115 -1.87 1.73 7.85
CA ALA A 115 -2.34 1.38 6.51
C ALA A 115 -1.62 0.15 5.96
N VAL A 116 -0.29 0.10 6.10
CA VAL A 116 0.54 -1.04 5.66
C VAL A 116 0.20 -2.30 6.46
N GLU A 117 0.16 -2.21 7.78
CA GLU A 117 -0.16 -3.35 8.66
C GLU A 117 -1.55 -3.91 8.35
N THR A 118 -2.55 -3.05 8.15
CA THR A 118 -3.91 -3.48 7.81
C THR A 118 -3.95 -4.18 6.46
N LEU A 119 -3.29 -3.65 5.43
CA LEU A 119 -3.26 -4.28 4.12
C LEU A 119 -2.51 -5.62 4.16
N VAL A 120 -1.36 -5.67 4.83
CA VAL A 120 -0.57 -6.90 5.00
C VAL A 120 -1.36 -7.97 5.75
N ASP A 121 -2.13 -7.59 6.78
CA ASP A 121 -2.98 -8.55 7.51
C ASP A 121 -4.12 -9.09 6.63
N VAL A 122 -4.76 -8.24 5.84
CA VAL A 122 -5.79 -8.65 4.87
C VAL A 122 -5.22 -9.61 3.82
N GLU A 123 -4.00 -9.37 3.38
CA GLU A 123 -3.27 -10.09 2.33
C GLU A 123 -2.25 -11.11 2.87
N ARG A 124 -2.36 -11.49 4.15
CA ARG A 124 -1.36 -12.33 4.82
C ARG A 124 -1.03 -13.63 4.08
N ASP A 125 -2.03 -14.22 3.40
CA ASP A 125 -1.86 -15.44 2.63
C ASP A 125 -1.08 -15.24 1.32
N TRP A 126 -0.83 -13.98 0.94
CA TRP A 126 -0.01 -13.61 -0.20
C TRP A 126 1.45 -13.36 0.16
N VAL A 127 1.77 -13.23 1.44
CA VAL A 127 3.16 -13.03 1.88
C VAL A 127 3.93 -14.33 1.67
N PRO A 128 4.97 -14.34 0.82
CA PRO A 128 5.72 -15.54 0.49
C PRO A 128 6.39 -16.16 1.73
N HIS A 129 6.61 -17.46 1.69
CA HIS A 129 7.47 -18.14 2.65
C HIS A 129 8.92 -17.73 2.38
N ALA A 130 9.69 -17.50 3.44
CA ALA A 130 11.12 -17.28 3.31
C ALA A 130 11.82 -18.59 2.93
N ASP A 131 12.74 -18.54 1.95
CA ASP A 131 13.68 -19.61 1.68
C ASP A 131 14.80 -19.63 2.73
#